data_733e5c5e4f8cc466f6e108bdeae4a8be
#
_entry.id   733e5c5e4f8cc466f6e108bdeae4a8be
#
_cell.length_a   1.000
_cell.length_b   1.000
_cell.length_c   1.000
_cell.angle_alpha   90.00
_cell.angle_beta   90.00
_cell.angle_gamma   90.00
#
_symmetry.space_group_name_H-M   'P 1'
#
loop_
_entity.id
_entity.type
_entity.pdbx_description
1 polymer ?
#
loop_
_entity_poly.entity_id
_entity_poly.type
_entity_poly.pdbx_seq_one_letter_code
_entity_poly.pdbx_strand_id
1 'polypeptide(L)'
;EWNDIHPLNKKEGARRAALCMKKLYPGMDIVNEGPVATRMTVADGKARIEFSPATAGGMHLRQALPHSKANPMTDMSGWCIAGQDGIYRHARAKVEGTTVVVWADGVNDPKSVRYAWDDDPAVTLYNGDNLPAAPFVIEAER
;
A
#
# COMPACT_ATOMS: atom_id res chain seq x y z
N GLU A 1 8.97 1.74 16.32
CA GLU A 1 9.06 2.88 17.24
C GLU A 1 10.20 3.78 16.78
N TRP A 2 9.93 5.05 16.59
CA TRP A 2 10.81 6.01 15.89
C TRP A 2 12.16 6.28 16.58
N ASN A 3 12.32 5.94 17.84
CA ASN A 3 13.55 6.16 18.61
C ASN A 3 14.25 4.85 19.02
N ASP A 4 13.81 3.71 18.49
CA ASP A 4 14.39 2.40 18.81
C ASP A 4 14.50 1.55 17.56
N ILE A 5 15.70 1.09 17.23
CA ILE A 5 15.94 0.17 16.11
C ILE A 5 15.42 -1.26 16.36
N HIS A 6 15.01 -1.55 17.60
CA HIS A 6 14.50 -2.85 17.98
C HIS A 6 12.97 -2.82 18.00
N PRO A 7 12.28 -3.42 17.00
CA PRO A 7 10.83 -3.41 16.96
C PRO A 7 10.27 -4.15 18.19
N LEU A 8 9.34 -3.50 18.90
CA LEU A 8 8.66 -4.12 20.05
C LEU A 8 7.72 -5.24 19.61
N ASN A 9 7.08 -5.10 18.45
CA ASN A 9 6.15 -6.09 17.92
C ASN A 9 6.86 -7.21 17.15
N LYS A 10 7.71 -7.97 17.83
CA LYS A 10 8.43 -9.12 17.26
C LYS A 10 7.49 -10.26 16.84
N LYS A 11 6.33 -10.38 17.49
CA LYS A 11 5.33 -11.43 17.21
C LYS A 11 4.80 -11.32 15.78
N GLU A 12 4.46 -10.13 15.31
CA GLU A 12 3.98 -9.94 13.94
C GLU A 12 5.07 -10.19 12.89
N GLY A 13 6.30 -9.80 13.15
CA GLY A 13 7.43 -10.15 12.29
C GLY A 13 7.63 -11.66 12.17
N ALA A 14 7.62 -12.36 13.30
CA ALA A 14 7.74 -13.81 13.33
C ALA A 14 6.56 -14.52 12.64
N ARG A 15 5.31 -14.03 12.84
CA ARG A 15 4.12 -14.58 12.16
C ARG A 15 4.25 -14.48 10.64
N ARG A 16 4.64 -13.32 10.12
CA ARG A 16 4.82 -13.11 8.67
C ARG A 16 5.94 -13.99 8.11
N ALA A 17 7.07 -14.08 8.80
CA ALA A 17 8.15 -14.97 8.40
C ALA A 17 7.69 -16.44 8.35
N ALA A 18 6.91 -16.88 9.35
CA ALA A 18 6.36 -18.24 9.38
C ALA A 18 5.39 -18.52 8.22
N LEU A 19 4.58 -17.53 7.79
CA LEU A 19 3.73 -17.68 6.60
C LEU A 19 4.57 -17.84 5.32
N CYS A 20 5.62 -17.05 5.15
CA CYS A 20 6.54 -17.21 4.02
C CYS A 20 7.20 -18.59 4.00
N MET A 21 7.64 -19.09 5.15
CA MET A 21 8.19 -20.44 5.26
C MET A 21 7.15 -21.52 4.92
N LYS A 22 5.92 -21.40 5.43
CA LYS A 22 4.84 -22.34 5.14
C LYS A 22 4.49 -22.40 3.66
N LYS A 23 4.52 -21.25 2.95
CA LYS A 23 4.25 -21.19 1.50
C LYS A 23 5.24 -22.03 0.68
N LEU A 24 6.45 -22.29 1.20
CA LEU A 24 7.45 -23.11 0.53
C LEU A 24 7.15 -24.62 0.62
N TYR A 25 6.25 -25.05 1.49
CA TYR A 25 5.88 -26.46 1.59
C TYR A 25 4.86 -26.85 0.52
N PRO A 26 5.09 -27.97 -0.20
CA PRO A 26 4.15 -28.45 -1.21
C PRO A 26 2.74 -28.68 -0.64
N GLY A 27 1.73 -28.22 -1.37
CA GLY A 27 0.32 -28.40 -0.99
C GLY A 27 -0.22 -27.37 0.02
N MET A 28 0.58 -26.42 0.49
CA MET A 28 0.09 -25.30 1.30
C MET A 28 -0.28 -24.11 0.41
N ASP A 29 -1.58 -23.96 0.12
CA ASP A 29 -2.11 -22.79 -0.54
C ASP A 29 -2.54 -21.74 0.50
N ILE A 30 -1.59 -20.89 0.88
CA ILE A 30 -1.79 -19.85 1.88
C ILE A 30 -1.39 -18.47 1.33
N VAL A 31 -2.06 -17.43 1.80
CA VAL A 31 -1.66 -16.04 1.56
C VAL A 31 -0.52 -15.70 2.52
N ASN A 32 0.65 -15.35 1.98
CA ASN A 32 1.86 -15.06 2.74
C ASN A 32 2.37 -13.63 2.57
N GLU A 33 1.71 -12.85 1.72
CA GLU A 33 2.05 -11.45 1.44
C GLU A 33 0.80 -10.57 1.40
N GLY A 34 0.98 -9.28 1.55
CA GLY A 34 -0.08 -8.30 1.44
C GLY A 34 -0.47 -8.01 -0.02
N PRO A 35 -1.38 -7.05 -0.24
CA PRO A 35 -1.84 -6.70 -1.59
C PRO A 35 -0.69 -6.37 -2.55
N VAL A 36 -0.64 -7.03 -3.70
CA VAL A 36 0.35 -6.80 -4.76
C VAL A 36 -0.31 -6.03 -5.90
N ALA A 37 0.16 -4.80 -6.15
CA ALA A 37 -0.31 -3.98 -7.26
C ALA A 37 0.15 -4.59 -8.59
N THR A 38 -0.77 -4.67 -9.56
CA THR A 38 -0.52 -5.34 -10.85
C THR A 38 -0.64 -4.40 -12.05
N ARG A 39 -1.55 -3.42 -11.96
CA ARG A 39 -1.91 -2.57 -13.08
C ARG A 39 -2.40 -1.22 -12.60
N MET A 40 -2.11 -0.16 -13.36
CA MET A 40 -2.70 1.16 -13.14
C MET A 40 -3.34 1.68 -14.43
N THR A 41 -4.59 2.11 -14.32
CA THR A 41 -5.32 2.82 -15.37
C THR A 41 -5.76 4.19 -14.88
N VAL A 42 -6.18 5.06 -15.78
CA VAL A 42 -6.70 6.39 -15.45
C VAL A 42 -8.15 6.49 -15.92
N ALA A 43 -9.04 6.89 -15.02
CA ALA A 43 -10.43 7.17 -15.31
C ALA A 43 -10.91 8.36 -14.46
N ASP A 44 -11.67 9.27 -15.08
CA ASP A 44 -12.24 10.46 -14.42
C ASP A 44 -11.20 11.30 -13.66
N GLY A 45 -9.99 11.43 -14.24
CA GLY A 45 -8.89 12.19 -13.65
C GLY A 45 -8.25 11.52 -12.42
N LYS A 46 -8.53 10.25 -12.16
CA LYS A 46 -8.02 9.49 -11.01
C LYS A 46 -7.25 8.26 -11.46
N ALA A 47 -6.23 7.89 -10.69
CA ALA A 47 -5.54 6.62 -10.87
C ALA A 47 -6.38 5.49 -10.26
N ARG A 48 -6.54 4.40 -10.99
CA ARG A 48 -7.15 3.14 -10.54
C ARG A 48 -6.11 2.06 -10.58
N ILE A 49 -5.76 1.55 -9.40
CA ILE A 49 -4.72 0.54 -9.23
C ILE A 49 -5.39 -0.79 -8.92
N GLU A 50 -5.21 -1.75 -9.80
CA GLU A 50 -5.68 -3.13 -9.63
C GLU A 50 -4.64 -3.93 -8.85
N PHE A 51 -5.13 -4.81 -7.99
CA PHE A 51 -4.30 -5.70 -7.18
C PHE A 51 -4.59 -7.16 -7.52
N SER A 52 -3.57 -7.99 -7.36
CA SER A 52 -3.67 -9.43 -7.60
C SER A 52 -4.81 -10.06 -6.77
N PRO A 53 -5.79 -10.73 -7.39
CA PRO A 53 -6.84 -11.42 -6.65
C PRO A 53 -6.33 -12.43 -5.62
N ALA A 54 -5.14 -12.99 -5.86
CA ALA A 54 -4.51 -13.96 -4.95
C ALA A 54 -4.07 -13.33 -3.61
N THR A 55 -3.87 -12.00 -3.56
CA THR A 55 -3.35 -11.29 -2.38
C THR A 55 -4.27 -10.19 -1.86
N ALA A 56 -5.27 -9.76 -2.66
CA ALA A 56 -6.11 -8.61 -2.37
C ALA A 56 -7.46 -8.95 -1.70
N GLY A 57 -7.69 -10.20 -1.32
CA GLY A 57 -8.92 -10.60 -0.64
C GLY A 57 -9.12 -9.82 0.66
N GLY A 58 -10.29 -9.19 0.85
CA GLY A 58 -10.60 -8.39 2.05
C GLY A 58 -9.74 -7.13 2.21
N MET A 59 -9.26 -6.56 1.10
CA MET A 59 -8.40 -5.37 1.10
C MET A 59 -9.09 -4.17 1.75
N HIS A 60 -8.38 -3.46 2.61
CA HIS A 60 -8.89 -2.32 3.36
C HIS A 60 -7.76 -1.34 3.74
N LEU A 61 -8.14 -0.08 3.95
CA LEU A 61 -7.24 0.91 4.54
C LEU A 61 -7.36 0.87 6.06
N ARG A 62 -6.23 0.87 6.74
CA ARG A 62 -6.13 1.05 8.18
C ARG A 62 -5.60 2.43 8.49
N GLN A 63 -6.02 2.95 9.63
CA GLN A 63 -5.26 4.02 10.24
C GLN A 63 -3.89 3.44 10.63
N ALA A 64 -2.78 3.95 10.08
CA ALA A 64 -1.46 3.54 10.51
C ALA A 64 -1.29 3.91 11.99
N LEU A 65 -0.50 3.16 12.71
CA LEU A 65 -0.16 3.52 14.08
C LEU A 65 0.62 4.85 14.06
N PRO A 66 0.34 5.77 14.97
CA PRO A 66 1.08 7.02 15.03
C PRO A 66 2.56 6.72 15.28
N HIS A 67 3.38 6.88 14.25
CA HIS A 67 4.82 6.68 14.35
C HIS A 67 5.49 7.81 15.10
N SER A 68 5.05 9.02 14.85
CA SER A 68 5.58 10.20 15.53
C SER A 68 4.56 11.33 15.58
N LYS A 69 4.76 12.28 16.49
CA LYS A 69 3.98 13.52 16.50
C LYS A 69 4.22 14.39 15.27
N ALA A 70 5.32 14.15 14.55
CA ALA A 70 5.71 14.91 13.37
C ALA A 70 4.99 14.46 12.09
N ASN A 71 4.43 13.25 12.06
CA ASN A 71 3.71 12.73 10.92
C ASN A 71 2.30 12.26 11.35
N PRO A 72 1.37 13.19 11.62
CA PRO A 72 0.01 12.85 11.97
C PRO A 72 -0.65 12.18 10.77
N MET A 73 -1.35 11.10 11.01
CA MET A 73 -2.03 10.33 10.00
C MET A 73 -3.23 11.05 9.47
N THR A 74 -3.30 11.12 8.17
CA THR A 74 -4.42 11.65 7.40
C THR A 74 -4.94 10.59 6.42
N ASP A 75 -6.05 10.86 5.76
CA ASP A 75 -6.56 10.08 4.63
C ASP A 75 -5.61 10.03 3.42
N MET A 76 -4.59 10.88 3.42
CA MET A 76 -3.51 10.93 2.41
C MET A 76 -2.25 10.17 2.81
N SER A 77 -2.19 9.62 4.04
CA SER A 77 -0.98 8.98 4.54
C SER A 77 -0.58 7.75 3.72
N GLY A 78 0.66 7.73 3.31
CA GLY A 78 1.27 6.64 2.55
C GLY A 78 1.06 6.68 1.05
N TRP A 79 0.28 7.62 0.51
CA TRP A 79 0.01 7.73 -0.92
C TRP A 79 0.51 9.02 -1.52
N CYS A 80 1.21 8.92 -2.66
CA CYS A 80 1.62 10.07 -3.47
C CYS A 80 1.30 9.79 -4.93
N ILE A 81 0.92 10.86 -5.67
CA ILE A 81 0.54 10.80 -7.09
C ILE A 81 1.26 11.90 -7.87
N ALA A 82 1.71 11.58 -9.08
CA ALA A 82 2.31 12.53 -10.01
C ALA A 82 1.56 12.55 -11.34
N GLY A 83 1.45 13.73 -11.92
CA GLY A 83 0.98 13.96 -13.28
C GLY A 83 2.13 14.00 -14.29
N GLN A 84 1.92 14.69 -15.42
CA GLN A 84 2.92 14.87 -16.49
C GLN A 84 4.19 15.59 -16.04
N ASP A 85 4.11 16.39 -14.99
CA ASP A 85 5.24 17.16 -14.45
C ASP A 85 6.21 16.30 -13.62
N GLY A 86 5.84 15.04 -13.34
CA GLY A 86 6.64 14.11 -12.54
C GLY A 86 6.77 14.49 -11.06
N ILE A 87 6.07 15.54 -10.60
CA ILE A 87 6.14 16.01 -9.23
C ILE A 87 5.12 15.25 -8.38
N TYR A 88 5.61 14.48 -7.39
CA TYR A 88 4.75 13.74 -6.48
C TYR A 88 4.11 14.64 -5.42
N ARG A 89 2.81 14.49 -5.26
CA ARG A 89 1.97 15.20 -4.28
C ARG A 89 1.27 14.17 -3.40
N HIS A 90 1.02 14.50 -2.14
CA HIS A 90 0.19 13.66 -1.27
C HIS A 90 -1.17 13.42 -1.90
N ALA A 91 -1.65 12.20 -1.81
CA ALA A 91 -2.88 11.76 -2.46
C ALA A 91 -3.84 11.10 -1.49
N ARG A 92 -5.13 11.26 -1.77
CA ARG A 92 -6.19 10.47 -1.13
C ARG A 92 -6.31 9.13 -1.80
N ALA A 93 -6.74 8.12 -1.03
CA ALA A 93 -6.96 6.78 -1.54
C ALA A 93 -8.27 6.19 -1.00
N LYS A 94 -8.95 5.40 -1.83
CA LYS A 94 -10.16 4.66 -1.45
C LYS A 94 -10.10 3.25 -2.01
N VAL A 95 -10.40 2.26 -1.19
CA VAL A 95 -10.51 0.86 -1.63
C VAL A 95 -11.89 0.61 -2.22
N GLU A 96 -11.93 0.00 -3.41
CA GLU A 96 -13.11 -0.46 -4.11
C GLU A 96 -12.91 -1.92 -4.56
N GLY A 97 -13.29 -2.87 -3.71
CA GLY A 97 -13.03 -4.29 -3.96
C GLY A 97 -11.53 -4.62 -3.95
N THR A 98 -11.00 -5.04 -5.09
CA THR A 98 -9.57 -5.32 -5.32
C THR A 98 -8.85 -4.18 -6.05
N THR A 99 -9.46 -3.00 -6.09
CA THR A 99 -8.91 -1.80 -6.71
C THR A 99 -8.74 -0.71 -5.66
N VAL A 100 -7.69 0.08 -5.78
CA VAL A 100 -7.54 1.33 -5.03
C VAL A 100 -7.63 2.49 -6.00
N VAL A 101 -8.53 3.43 -5.72
CA VAL A 101 -8.65 4.70 -6.44
C VAL A 101 -7.82 5.74 -5.71
N VAL A 102 -6.91 6.41 -6.44
CA VAL A 102 -5.98 7.42 -5.88
C VAL A 102 -6.13 8.73 -6.64
N TRP A 103 -6.21 9.86 -5.91
CA TRP A 103 -6.34 11.19 -6.51
C TRP A 103 -5.77 12.28 -5.62
N ALA A 104 -5.42 13.40 -6.23
CA ALA A 104 -5.05 14.63 -5.54
C ALA A 104 -5.58 15.84 -6.31
N ASP A 105 -5.84 16.94 -5.60
CA ASP A 105 -6.25 18.20 -6.22
C ASP A 105 -5.14 18.70 -7.15
N GLY A 106 -5.52 19.14 -8.35
CA GLY A 106 -4.58 19.63 -9.37
C GLY A 106 -3.85 18.56 -10.19
N VAL A 107 -4.14 17.26 -9.97
CA VAL A 107 -3.61 16.14 -10.79
C VAL A 107 -4.77 15.48 -11.54
N ASN A 108 -5.05 15.96 -12.77
CA ASN A 108 -6.17 15.49 -13.59
C ASN A 108 -5.79 14.38 -14.59
N ASP A 109 -4.49 14.17 -14.82
CA ASP A 109 -3.94 13.13 -15.70
C ASP A 109 -2.79 12.43 -14.99
N PRO A 110 -3.09 11.54 -14.01
CA PRO A 110 -2.08 10.83 -13.25
C PRO A 110 -1.20 9.95 -14.14
N LYS A 111 0.10 9.99 -13.94
CA LYS A 111 1.08 9.16 -14.65
C LYS A 111 1.73 8.13 -13.77
N SER A 112 1.88 8.42 -12.48
CA SER A 112 2.50 7.50 -11.54
C SER A 112 1.94 7.68 -10.13
N VAL A 113 1.89 6.58 -9.39
CA VAL A 113 1.54 6.54 -7.97
C VAL A 113 2.66 5.86 -7.19
N ARG A 114 2.97 6.39 -6.02
CA ARG A 114 3.84 5.78 -5.00
C ARG A 114 3.03 5.45 -3.77
N TYR A 115 3.29 4.28 -3.22
CA TYR A 115 2.72 3.86 -1.94
C TYR A 115 3.84 3.52 -0.95
N ALA A 116 3.74 4.03 0.28
CA ALA A 116 4.69 3.80 1.37
C ALA A 116 6.16 4.02 0.95
N TRP A 117 6.41 5.03 0.11
CA TRP A 117 7.71 5.34 -0.48
C TRP A 117 8.41 6.44 0.32
N ASP A 118 8.90 6.08 1.52
CA ASP A 118 9.55 6.99 2.46
C ASP A 118 10.46 6.19 3.40
N ASP A 119 11.35 6.86 4.14
CA ASP A 119 12.25 6.23 5.12
C ASP A 119 11.48 5.73 6.36
N ASP A 120 10.40 6.42 6.74
CA ASP A 120 9.46 6.00 7.81
C ASP A 120 8.01 6.05 7.27
N PRO A 121 7.63 5.09 6.41
CA PRO A 121 6.40 5.18 5.67
C PRO A 121 5.16 4.87 6.51
N ALA A 122 4.08 5.60 6.26
CA ALA A 122 2.75 5.24 6.74
C ALA A 122 2.20 4.04 5.94
N VAL A 123 2.25 2.85 6.52
CA VAL A 123 1.70 1.63 5.92
C VAL A 123 0.23 1.52 6.27
N THR A 124 -0.65 1.78 5.31
CA THR A 124 -2.11 1.86 5.51
C THR A 124 -2.91 0.78 4.79
N LEU A 125 -2.38 0.16 3.71
CA LEU A 125 -3.08 -0.84 2.92
C LEU A 125 -2.79 -2.25 3.41
N TYR A 126 -3.86 -3.00 3.72
CA TYR A 126 -3.81 -4.38 4.22
C TYR A 126 -4.81 -5.26 3.48
N ASN A 127 -4.56 -6.57 3.44
CA ASN A 127 -5.57 -7.56 3.03
C ASN A 127 -6.34 -8.13 4.23
N GLY A 128 -7.28 -9.05 3.97
CA GLY A 128 -8.10 -9.70 5.00
C GLY A 128 -7.31 -10.56 5.98
N ASP A 129 -6.11 -11.01 5.61
CA ASP A 129 -5.19 -11.77 6.47
C ASP A 129 -4.30 -10.87 7.35
N ASN A 130 -4.59 -9.57 7.39
CA ASN A 130 -3.80 -8.55 8.09
C ASN A 130 -2.34 -8.48 7.63
N LEU A 131 -2.09 -8.73 6.36
CA LEU A 131 -0.78 -8.57 5.75
C LEU A 131 -0.72 -7.21 5.03
N PRO A 132 0.30 -6.38 5.32
CA PRO A 132 0.47 -5.08 4.69
C PRO A 132 0.96 -5.21 3.25
N ALA A 133 0.52 -4.31 2.38
CA ALA A 133 1.15 -4.14 1.08
C ALA A 133 2.60 -3.66 1.26
N ALA A 134 3.50 -4.21 0.44
CA ALA A 134 4.86 -3.70 0.34
C ALA A 134 4.89 -2.31 -0.33
N PRO A 135 5.91 -1.48 -0.10
CA PRO A 135 6.10 -0.25 -0.86
C PRO A 135 6.16 -0.52 -2.36
N PHE A 136 5.53 0.34 -3.15
CA PHE A 136 5.59 0.22 -4.61
C PHE A 136 5.53 1.57 -5.33
N VAL A 137 5.99 1.55 -6.57
CA VAL A 137 5.75 2.58 -7.58
C VAL A 137 5.06 1.90 -8.75
N ILE A 138 4.00 2.52 -9.27
CA ILE A 138 3.27 2.02 -10.43
C ILE A 138 2.97 3.17 -11.39
N GLU A 139 3.06 2.90 -12.69
CA GLU A 139 2.80 3.86 -13.75
C GLU A 139 1.54 3.50 -14.52
N ALA A 140 0.87 4.52 -15.07
CA ALA A 140 -0.28 4.32 -15.94
C ALA A 140 0.14 3.56 -17.20
N GLU A 141 -0.66 2.57 -17.58
CA GLU A 141 -0.50 1.92 -18.90
C GLU A 141 -0.68 2.96 -20.02
N ARG A 142 0.14 2.81 -21.05
CA ARG A 142 0.10 3.66 -22.26
C ARG A 142 -1.00 3.21 -23.21
#